data_9b819446452ecb2957f229fdd4ac7895
#
_entry.id   9b819446452ecb2957f229fdd4ac7895
#
_cell.length_a   1.000
_cell.length_b   1.000
_cell.length_c   1.000
_cell.angle_alpha   90.00
_cell.angle_beta   90.00
_cell.angle_gamma   90.00
#
_symmetry.space_group_name_H-M   'P 1'
#
loop_
_entity.id
_entity.type
_entity.pdbx_description
1 polymer ?
#
loop_
_entity_poly.entity_id
_entity_poly.type
_entity_poly.pdbx_seq_one_letter_code
_entity_poly.pdbx_strand_id
1 'polypeptide(L)'
;MNDPVDGPGPGPVAPDSETPAGEPGSIPGGADAGNSPAQLAEASGPDPQASLMTRITTGNGMVSVLAILLSLIVGAILIAATDERVTEASSYFFARPMDLLGAVWTSVSEAYVALFRSSIFNTQADGFANAIYPLTETLTDATPLILAGLGVALAFRASLFNIGGQGQIIVGALLAGWVGFTLDLPAGIHLILAMVAGIIGGALWGGIAGVLKARRGAHEVIVTIMLNYIALYFLLYLLTTPGFQRPGSNNPISPNIDSSAAYPLIFGSGFRLHYGFVVALAAVAFVWWLLNRSTT
;
A
#
# COMPACT_ATOMS: atom_id res chain seq x y z
N MET A 1 38.96 8.89 62.45
CA MET A 1 40.40 8.81 62.21
C MET A 1 40.64 9.13 60.78
N ASN A 2 41.12 10.34 60.59
CA ASN A 2 41.72 11.02 59.47
C ASN A 2 40.83 11.44 58.28
N ASP A 3 40.40 12.69 58.42
CA ASP A 3 40.34 13.76 57.39
C ASP A 3 41.72 14.12 56.83
N PRO A 4 41.81 15.13 56.00
CA PRO A 4 41.46 15.44 54.66
C PRO A 4 42.69 15.84 53.82
N VAL A 5 42.56 16.14 52.53
CA VAL A 5 43.43 17.13 51.86
C VAL A 5 42.66 17.83 50.70
N ASP A 6 42.50 19.11 50.93
CA ASP A 6 42.22 20.18 49.98
C ASP A 6 43.24 20.27 48.84
N GLY A 7 42.79 20.77 47.69
CA GLY A 7 43.65 21.31 46.65
C GLY A 7 42.82 22.21 45.71
N PRO A 8 43.27 23.44 45.45
CA PRO A 8 42.42 24.53 44.97
C PRO A 8 42.33 24.61 43.44
N GLY A 9 41.22 25.19 42.98
CA GLY A 9 41.02 25.54 41.58
C GLY A 9 41.83 26.79 41.16
N PRO A 10 41.96 27.03 39.87
CA PRO A 10 42.26 28.35 39.36
C PRO A 10 41.04 29.03 38.76
N GLY A 11 40.92 30.31 39.12
CA GLY A 11 39.91 31.24 38.72
C GLY A 11 40.14 31.87 37.32
N PRO A 12 39.33 32.87 37.01
CA PRO A 12 39.06 33.35 35.66
C PRO A 12 40.09 34.34 35.15
N VAL A 13 40.32 34.32 33.83
CA VAL A 13 41.05 35.36 33.13
C VAL A 13 40.11 36.06 32.16
N ALA A 14 39.92 37.34 32.40
CA ALA A 14 39.25 38.29 31.53
C ALA A 14 40.31 39.09 30.71
N PRO A 15 39.91 40.09 29.89
CA PRO A 15 40.30 40.25 28.50
C PRO A 15 41.24 41.38 28.26
N ASP A 16 41.89 41.41 27.11
CA ASP A 16 42.55 42.64 26.58
C ASP A 16 42.35 42.68 25.05
N SER A 17 41.58 43.62 24.53
CA SER A 17 41.90 45.01 24.11
C SER A 17 43.08 45.09 23.11
N GLU A 18 42.83 45.51 21.92
CA GLU A 18 43.15 46.77 21.28
C GLU A 18 43.34 46.63 19.75
N THR A 19 42.61 47.47 19.03
CA THR A 19 42.87 47.93 17.67
C THR A 19 44.02 48.97 17.71
N PRO A 20 44.78 49.22 16.62
CA PRO A 20 44.33 50.26 15.69
C PRO A 20 44.77 50.14 14.19
N ALA A 21 43.93 50.68 13.37
CA ALA A 21 44.10 51.56 12.22
C ALA A 21 45.43 51.65 11.43
N GLY A 22 45.27 51.61 10.09
CA GLY A 22 46.29 52.11 9.14
C GLY A 22 45.85 51.94 7.69
N GLU A 23 45.06 52.84 7.11
CA GLU A 23 45.08 53.19 5.69
C GLU A 23 46.21 54.21 5.46
N PRO A 24 46.68 54.56 4.25
CA PRO A 24 46.15 54.40 2.90
C PRO A 24 47.21 54.07 1.83
N GLY A 25 46.75 53.74 0.62
CA GLY A 25 47.64 53.68 -0.54
C GLY A 25 46.92 53.27 -1.84
N SER A 26 46.29 54.24 -2.46
CA SER A 26 45.77 54.14 -3.83
C SER A 26 46.87 54.08 -4.88
N ILE A 27 46.81 53.12 -5.83
CA ILE A 27 47.42 53.24 -7.13
C ILE A 27 46.43 52.68 -8.19
N PRO A 28 46.05 53.41 -9.24
CA PRO A 28 45.19 52.97 -10.29
C PRO A 28 46.00 52.34 -11.43
N GLY A 29 45.56 51.24 -11.96
CA GLY A 29 46.18 50.60 -13.12
C GLY A 29 45.38 49.45 -13.72
N GLY A 30 44.57 49.75 -14.66
CA GLY A 30 44.44 49.13 -15.98
C GLY A 30 44.06 47.64 -16.07
N ALA A 31 42.86 47.46 -16.65
CA ALA A 31 42.51 46.52 -17.72
C ALA A 31 42.89 45.03 -17.52
N ASP A 32 41.93 44.28 -17.33
CA ASP A 32 41.46 43.05 -17.98
C ASP A 32 40.57 42.28 -17.04
N ALA A 33 39.30 42.59 -17.10
CA ALA A 33 38.29 41.73 -16.50
C ALA A 33 38.15 40.48 -17.36
N GLY A 34 39.15 39.58 -17.26
CA GLY A 34 39.03 38.21 -17.70
C GLY A 34 38.04 37.52 -16.75
N ASN A 35 36.88 37.14 -17.24
CA ASN A 35 35.90 36.38 -16.52
C ASN A 35 36.57 35.20 -15.81
N SER A 36 36.48 35.20 -14.50
CA SER A 36 36.99 34.10 -13.66
C SER A 36 36.30 32.79 -14.13
N PRO A 37 37.03 31.66 -14.16
CA PRO A 37 36.42 30.35 -14.54
C PRO A 37 35.19 30.02 -13.72
N ALA A 38 35.04 30.55 -12.52
CA ALA A 38 33.85 30.45 -11.68
C ALA A 38 32.62 31.19 -12.28
N GLN A 39 32.82 32.36 -12.91
CA GLN A 39 31.73 33.11 -13.57
C GLN A 39 31.31 32.53 -14.90
N LEU A 40 32.22 31.82 -15.60
CA LEU A 40 31.87 31.05 -16.80
C LEU A 40 31.12 29.75 -16.46
N ALA A 41 31.33 29.19 -15.26
CA ALA A 41 30.57 28.04 -14.78
C ALA A 41 29.14 28.41 -14.32
N GLU A 42 28.92 29.63 -13.82
CA GLU A 42 27.59 30.13 -13.45
C GLU A 42 26.74 30.59 -14.67
N ALA A 43 27.40 30.92 -15.79
CA ALA A 43 26.70 31.31 -17.02
C ALA A 43 26.16 30.11 -17.84
N SER A 44 26.57 28.89 -17.53
CA SER A 44 25.97 27.67 -18.08
C SER A 44 24.77 27.28 -17.21
N GLY A 45 23.66 27.95 -17.40
CA GLY A 45 22.40 27.50 -16.85
C GLY A 45 22.15 26.02 -17.23
N PRO A 46 21.48 25.22 -16.39
CA PRO A 46 21.23 23.82 -16.68
C PRO A 46 20.57 23.68 -18.04
N ASP A 47 21.19 22.89 -18.91
CA ASP A 47 20.73 22.62 -20.25
C ASP A 47 19.24 22.24 -20.21
N PRO A 48 18.31 23.01 -20.86
CA PRO A 48 16.87 22.76 -20.77
C PRO A 48 16.51 21.33 -21.18
N GLN A 49 17.31 20.73 -22.07
CA GLN A 49 17.12 19.33 -22.50
C GLN A 49 17.61 18.34 -21.45
N ALA A 50 18.72 18.62 -20.77
CA ALA A 50 19.18 17.79 -19.63
C ALA A 50 18.18 17.86 -18.46
N SER A 51 17.57 19.01 -18.19
CA SER A 51 16.55 19.16 -17.15
C SER A 51 15.25 18.42 -17.50
N LEU A 52 14.87 18.38 -18.78
CA LEU A 52 13.72 17.62 -19.26
C LEU A 52 13.96 16.10 -19.20
N MET A 53 15.13 15.65 -19.67
CA MET A 53 15.53 14.22 -19.57
C MET A 53 15.56 13.78 -18.10
N THR A 54 16.16 14.57 -17.20
CA THR A 54 16.21 14.26 -15.77
C THR A 54 14.80 14.26 -15.16
N ARG A 55 13.92 15.20 -15.52
CA ARG A 55 12.52 15.21 -15.06
C ARG A 55 11.70 14.04 -15.56
N ILE A 56 11.96 13.58 -16.79
CA ILE A 56 11.29 12.42 -17.37
C ILE A 56 11.81 11.12 -16.70
N THR A 57 13.13 10.99 -16.51
CA THR A 57 13.75 9.77 -15.97
C THR A 57 13.63 9.66 -14.45
N THR A 58 13.52 10.77 -13.71
CA THR A 58 13.34 10.79 -12.25
C THR A 58 11.89 11.06 -11.82
N GLY A 59 10.99 11.31 -12.76
CA GLY A 59 9.56 11.47 -12.48
C GLY A 59 8.96 10.17 -11.91
N ASN A 60 8.20 10.28 -10.81
CA ASN A 60 7.53 9.12 -10.18
C ASN A 60 6.74 8.26 -11.18
N GLY A 61 6.20 8.87 -12.25
CA GLY A 61 5.49 8.16 -13.31
C GLY A 61 6.39 7.25 -14.15
N MET A 62 7.59 7.72 -14.53
CA MET A 62 8.54 6.93 -15.32
C MET A 62 9.08 5.75 -14.53
N VAL A 63 9.41 5.97 -13.25
CA VAL A 63 9.83 4.88 -12.35
C VAL A 63 8.76 3.81 -12.25
N SER A 64 7.48 4.21 -12.12
CA SER A 64 6.36 3.28 -12.09
C SER A 64 6.21 2.49 -13.39
N VAL A 65 6.32 3.15 -14.55
CA VAL A 65 6.25 2.49 -15.86
C VAL A 65 7.40 1.50 -16.02
N LEU A 66 8.63 1.90 -15.70
CA LEU A 66 9.80 1.03 -15.77
C LEU A 66 9.68 -0.17 -14.81
N ALA A 67 9.15 0.04 -13.61
CA ALA A 67 8.90 -1.04 -12.66
C ALA A 67 7.87 -2.04 -13.19
N ILE A 68 6.78 -1.56 -13.83
CA ILE A 68 5.78 -2.42 -14.46
C ILE A 68 6.41 -3.21 -15.62
N LEU A 69 7.16 -2.55 -16.51
CA LEU A 69 7.82 -3.23 -17.63
C LEU A 69 8.82 -4.28 -17.14
N LEU A 70 9.62 -3.94 -16.12
CA LEU A 70 10.57 -4.88 -15.53
C LEU A 70 9.84 -6.08 -14.90
N SER A 71 8.73 -5.85 -14.20
CA SER A 71 7.96 -6.94 -13.59
C SER A 71 7.35 -7.86 -14.65
N LEU A 72 6.87 -7.31 -15.79
CA LEU A 72 6.39 -8.09 -16.91
C LEU A 72 7.52 -8.91 -17.54
N ILE A 73 8.73 -8.35 -17.70
CA ILE A 73 9.88 -9.09 -18.24
C ILE A 73 10.27 -10.23 -17.30
N VAL A 74 10.37 -9.96 -15.99
CA VAL A 74 10.68 -11.01 -15.00
C VAL A 74 9.60 -12.08 -14.99
N GLY A 75 8.32 -11.69 -15.06
CA GLY A 75 7.19 -12.60 -15.18
C GLY A 75 7.29 -13.48 -16.43
N ALA A 76 7.61 -12.89 -17.59
CA ALA A 76 7.82 -13.61 -18.85
C ALA A 76 8.96 -14.64 -18.74
N ILE A 77 10.07 -14.28 -18.12
CA ILE A 77 11.20 -15.19 -17.89
C ILE A 77 10.78 -16.36 -17.00
N LEU A 78 10.05 -16.09 -15.91
CA LEU A 78 9.59 -17.14 -15.00
C LEU A 78 8.59 -18.08 -15.70
N ILE A 79 7.63 -17.53 -16.46
CA ILE A 79 6.67 -18.33 -17.25
C ILE A 79 7.43 -19.23 -18.23
N ALA A 80 8.34 -18.66 -19.00
CA ALA A 80 9.14 -19.44 -19.96
C ALA A 80 10.01 -20.52 -19.28
N ALA A 81 10.58 -20.23 -18.12
CA ALA A 81 11.42 -21.17 -17.39
C ALA A 81 10.64 -22.34 -16.77
N THR A 82 9.35 -22.18 -16.55
CA THR A 82 8.48 -23.21 -15.92
C THR A 82 7.59 -23.95 -16.93
N ASP A 83 7.52 -23.48 -18.16
CA ASP A 83 6.71 -24.12 -19.20
C ASP A 83 7.39 -25.36 -19.79
N GLU A 84 6.66 -26.46 -19.84
CA GLU A 84 7.14 -27.76 -20.31
C GLU A 84 7.53 -27.72 -21.81
N ARG A 85 6.77 -26.99 -22.64
CA ARG A 85 7.06 -26.78 -24.08
C ARG A 85 8.39 -26.09 -24.31
N VAL A 86 8.72 -25.09 -23.46
CA VAL A 86 10.01 -24.37 -23.52
C VAL A 86 11.15 -25.28 -23.07
N THR A 87 10.92 -26.10 -22.04
CA THR A 87 11.89 -27.06 -21.55
C THR A 87 12.20 -28.13 -22.60
N GLU A 88 11.20 -28.68 -23.26
CA GLU A 88 11.37 -29.64 -24.37
C GLU A 88 12.14 -29.02 -25.55
N ALA A 89 11.72 -27.82 -26.00
CA ALA A 89 12.41 -27.12 -27.11
C ALA A 89 13.83 -26.75 -26.77
N SER A 90 14.16 -26.51 -25.51
CA SER A 90 15.52 -26.21 -25.06
C SER A 90 16.48 -27.41 -25.22
N SER A 91 15.97 -28.64 -25.12
CA SER A 91 16.77 -29.88 -25.23
C SER A 91 17.41 -30.07 -26.61
N TYR A 92 16.81 -29.52 -27.66
CA TYR A 92 17.32 -29.59 -29.04
C TYR A 92 17.57 -28.21 -29.66
N PHE A 93 17.87 -27.22 -28.83
CA PHE A 93 18.08 -25.81 -29.23
C PHE A 93 19.08 -25.68 -30.41
N PHE A 94 20.21 -26.40 -30.38
CA PHE A 94 21.23 -26.32 -31.42
C PHE A 94 20.78 -26.88 -32.80
N ALA A 95 19.78 -27.75 -32.80
CA ALA A 95 19.24 -28.28 -34.05
C ALA A 95 18.15 -27.35 -34.64
N ARG A 96 17.30 -26.73 -33.77
CA ARG A 96 16.17 -25.87 -34.17
C ARG A 96 15.96 -24.72 -33.21
N PRO A 97 16.78 -23.64 -33.29
CA PRO A 97 16.65 -22.52 -32.35
C PRO A 97 15.32 -21.76 -32.45
N MET A 98 14.67 -21.77 -33.61
CA MET A 98 13.40 -21.11 -33.83
C MET A 98 12.22 -21.76 -33.07
N ASP A 99 12.33 -23.10 -32.84
CA ASP A 99 11.29 -23.80 -32.06
C ASP A 99 11.29 -23.34 -30.61
N LEU A 100 12.46 -23.10 -30.02
CA LEU A 100 12.57 -22.52 -28.66
C LEU A 100 11.99 -21.11 -28.59
N LEU A 101 12.33 -20.24 -29.54
CA LEU A 101 11.79 -18.88 -29.59
C LEU A 101 10.26 -18.88 -29.76
N GLY A 102 9.77 -19.77 -30.62
CA GLY A 102 8.34 -19.98 -30.83
C GLY A 102 7.63 -20.49 -29.55
N ALA A 103 8.21 -21.47 -28.86
CA ALA A 103 7.68 -21.98 -27.59
C ALA A 103 7.63 -20.89 -26.50
N VAL A 104 8.72 -20.12 -26.33
CA VAL A 104 8.77 -19.00 -25.39
C VAL A 104 7.71 -17.95 -25.72
N TRP A 105 7.60 -17.53 -26.99
CA TRP A 105 6.60 -16.55 -27.41
C TRP A 105 5.19 -17.02 -27.13
N THR A 106 4.88 -18.27 -27.51
CA THR A 106 3.56 -18.86 -27.32
C THR A 106 3.20 -18.97 -25.84
N SER A 107 4.12 -19.52 -25.02
CA SER A 107 3.92 -19.70 -23.60
C SER A 107 3.67 -18.34 -22.89
N VAL A 108 4.52 -17.36 -23.14
CA VAL A 108 4.41 -16.03 -22.52
C VAL A 108 3.16 -15.29 -23.00
N SER A 109 2.89 -15.28 -24.31
CA SER A 109 1.74 -14.57 -24.86
C SER A 109 0.43 -15.20 -24.42
N GLU A 110 0.31 -16.54 -24.41
CA GLU A 110 -0.88 -17.24 -23.90
C GLU A 110 -1.13 -16.92 -22.43
N ALA A 111 -0.09 -16.92 -21.60
CA ALA A 111 -0.21 -16.61 -20.18
C ALA A 111 -0.69 -15.16 -19.93
N TYR A 112 -0.11 -14.18 -20.60
CA TYR A 112 -0.55 -12.78 -20.46
C TYR A 112 -1.94 -12.52 -21.05
N VAL A 113 -2.27 -13.16 -22.16
CA VAL A 113 -3.62 -13.11 -22.72
C VAL A 113 -4.63 -13.76 -21.79
N ALA A 114 -4.28 -14.89 -21.15
CA ALA A 114 -5.13 -15.54 -20.16
C ALA A 114 -5.34 -14.65 -18.92
N LEU A 115 -4.29 -14.01 -18.41
CA LEU A 115 -4.38 -13.03 -17.31
C LEU A 115 -5.29 -11.84 -17.68
N PHE A 116 -5.15 -11.29 -18.88
CA PHE A 116 -6.02 -10.21 -19.34
C PHE A 116 -7.48 -10.65 -19.43
N ARG A 117 -7.73 -11.82 -20.01
CA ARG A 117 -9.08 -12.38 -20.17
C ARG A 117 -9.74 -12.73 -18.84
N SER A 118 -8.97 -13.21 -17.88
CA SER A 118 -9.50 -13.58 -16.56
C SER A 118 -9.70 -12.41 -15.62
N SER A 119 -9.05 -11.27 -15.88
CA SER A 119 -9.06 -10.12 -14.96
C SER A 119 -9.83 -8.92 -15.51
N ILE A 120 -9.85 -8.70 -16.83
CA ILE A 120 -10.39 -7.48 -17.41
C ILE A 120 -11.52 -7.79 -18.40
N PHE A 121 -11.21 -8.50 -19.47
CA PHE A 121 -12.17 -8.70 -20.55
C PHE A 121 -11.98 -10.03 -21.26
N ASN A 122 -12.98 -10.91 -21.17
CA ASN A 122 -12.94 -12.21 -21.83
C ASN A 122 -13.36 -12.09 -23.29
N THR A 123 -12.38 -12.06 -24.20
CA THR A 123 -12.61 -11.96 -25.65
C THR A 123 -13.20 -13.21 -26.28
N GLN A 124 -13.25 -14.34 -25.55
CA GLN A 124 -13.79 -15.61 -26.03
C GLN A 124 -15.20 -15.91 -25.48
N ALA A 125 -15.75 -15.03 -24.66
CA ALA A 125 -17.06 -15.23 -24.06
C ALA A 125 -18.19 -14.89 -25.04
N ASP A 126 -19.25 -15.67 -24.99
CA ASP A 126 -20.46 -15.38 -25.72
C ASP A 126 -21.26 -14.27 -25.05
N GLY A 127 -21.36 -13.13 -25.73
CA GLY A 127 -22.12 -11.97 -25.30
C GLY A 127 -21.32 -11.02 -24.38
N PHE A 128 -21.75 -9.75 -24.41
CA PHE A 128 -21.07 -8.66 -23.69
C PHE A 128 -21.05 -8.88 -22.16
N ALA A 129 -22.13 -9.41 -21.59
CA ALA A 129 -22.22 -9.67 -20.15
C ALA A 129 -21.13 -10.64 -19.67
N ASN A 130 -20.94 -11.76 -20.38
CA ASN A 130 -19.90 -12.73 -20.03
C ASN A 130 -18.49 -12.20 -20.33
N ALA A 131 -18.34 -11.30 -21.31
CA ALA A 131 -17.06 -10.68 -21.62
C ALA A 131 -16.57 -9.72 -20.52
N ILE A 132 -17.48 -8.98 -19.84
CA ILE A 132 -17.13 -8.05 -18.76
C ILE A 132 -17.15 -8.70 -17.36
N TYR A 133 -17.62 -9.94 -17.24
CA TYR A 133 -17.72 -10.65 -15.97
C TYR A 133 -16.38 -10.63 -15.19
N PRO A 134 -15.21 -10.92 -15.80
CA PRO A 134 -13.92 -10.89 -15.09
C PRO A 134 -13.59 -9.52 -14.49
N LEU A 135 -13.95 -8.43 -15.16
CA LEU A 135 -13.76 -7.08 -14.61
C LEU A 135 -14.59 -6.87 -13.35
N THR A 136 -15.85 -7.35 -13.34
CA THR A 136 -16.71 -7.22 -12.15
C THR A 136 -16.19 -8.03 -10.97
N GLU A 137 -15.60 -9.20 -11.21
CA GLU A 137 -14.92 -9.99 -10.18
C GLU A 137 -13.70 -9.24 -9.63
N THR A 138 -12.85 -8.72 -10.51
CA THR A 138 -11.67 -7.93 -10.12
C THR A 138 -12.05 -6.70 -9.27
N LEU A 139 -13.11 -5.98 -9.63
CA LEU A 139 -13.60 -4.84 -8.87
C LEU A 139 -14.20 -5.26 -7.51
N THR A 140 -14.86 -6.41 -7.46
CA THR A 140 -15.39 -6.98 -6.21
C THR A 140 -14.25 -7.30 -5.24
N ASP A 141 -13.23 -7.99 -5.71
CA ASP A 141 -12.06 -8.37 -4.91
C ASP A 141 -11.18 -7.16 -4.54
N ALA A 142 -11.14 -6.14 -5.41
CA ALA A 142 -10.43 -4.88 -5.13
C ALA A 142 -11.11 -4.04 -4.03
N THR A 143 -12.41 -4.19 -3.81
CA THR A 143 -13.19 -3.38 -2.87
C THR A 143 -12.59 -3.37 -1.44
N PRO A 144 -12.38 -4.51 -0.78
CA PRO A 144 -11.79 -4.54 0.55
C PRO A 144 -10.33 -4.07 0.54
N LEU A 145 -9.58 -4.29 -0.55
CA LEU A 145 -8.19 -3.86 -0.67
C LEU A 145 -8.08 -2.33 -0.76
N ILE A 146 -9.00 -1.68 -1.48
CA ILE A 146 -9.08 -0.21 -1.54
C ILE A 146 -9.31 0.37 -0.15
N LEU A 147 -10.28 -0.17 0.61
CA LEU A 147 -10.58 0.29 1.96
C LEU A 147 -9.41 0.05 2.93
N ALA A 148 -8.77 -1.12 2.84
CA ALA A 148 -7.58 -1.43 3.64
C ALA A 148 -6.42 -0.46 3.31
N GLY A 149 -6.17 -0.22 2.03
CA GLY A 149 -5.14 0.72 1.57
C GLY A 149 -5.37 2.14 2.05
N LEU A 150 -6.63 2.62 2.04
CA LEU A 150 -6.99 3.92 2.60
C LEU A 150 -6.73 4.00 4.12
N GLY A 151 -7.07 2.94 4.86
CA GLY A 151 -6.79 2.87 6.30
C GLY A 151 -5.30 2.95 6.60
N VAL A 152 -4.47 2.22 5.84
CA VAL A 152 -3.00 2.27 5.97
C VAL A 152 -2.46 3.66 5.58
N ALA A 153 -2.96 4.26 4.50
CA ALA A 153 -2.53 5.59 4.05
C ALA A 153 -2.85 6.67 5.09
N LEU A 154 -4.04 6.62 5.73
CA LEU A 154 -4.40 7.52 6.81
C LEU A 154 -3.50 7.33 8.04
N ALA A 155 -3.21 6.10 8.42
CA ALA A 155 -2.33 5.80 9.55
C ALA A 155 -0.92 6.37 9.31
N PHE A 156 -0.35 6.19 8.12
CA PHE A 156 0.97 6.75 7.78
C PHE A 156 0.97 8.28 7.77
N ARG A 157 -0.09 8.92 7.29
CA ARG A 157 -0.23 10.38 7.39
C ARG A 157 -0.28 10.89 8.83
N ALA A 158 -0.84 10.09 9.74
CA ALA A 158 -0.85 10.38 11.17
C ALA A 158 0.44 9.98 11.90
N SER A 159 1.53 9.65 11.19
CA SER A 159 2.80 9.14 11.73
C SER A 159 2.64 7.88 12.60
N LEU A 160 1.65 7.05 12.27
CA LEU A 160 1.39 5.77 12.91
C LEU A 160 1.75 4.63 11.95
N PHE A 161 2.76 3.85 12.31
CA PHE A 161 3.09 2.62 11.57
C PHE A 161 2.10 1.51 11.97
N ASN A 162 0.93 1.50 11.31
CA ASN A 162 -0.09 0.49 11.58
C ASN A 162 0.03 -0.67 10.57
N ILE A 163 0.71 -1.73 10.97
CA ILE A 163 0.76 -3.01 10.22
C ILE A 163 -0.40 -3.93 10.64
N GLY A 164 -1.25 -3.49 11.58
CA GLY A 164 -2.36 -4.24 12.17
C GLY A 164 -3.65 -4.28 11.35
N GLY A 165 -3.62 -3.84 10.10
CA GLY A 165 -4.81 -3.82 9.24
C GLY A 165 -5.50 -5.18 9.11
N GLN A 166 -4.75 -6.28 9.05
CA GLN A 166 -5.30 -7.62 8.99
C GLN A 166 -6.15 -7.95 10.22
N GLY A 167 -5.65 -7.68 11.42
CA GLY A 167 -6.40 -7.93 12.66
C GLY A 167 -7.66 -7.07 12.76
N GLN A 168 -7.59 -5.81 12.33
CA GLN A 168 -8.74 -4.91 12.29
C GLN A 168 -9.82 -5.40 11.33
N ILE A 169 -9.43 -5.89 10.14
CA ILE A 169 -10.37 -6.48 9.17
C ILE A 169 -11.01 -7.74 9.74
N ILE A 170 -10.23 -8.63 10.35
CA ILE A 170 -10.74 -9.88 10.95
C ILE A 170 -11.79 -9.56 12.02
N VAL A 171 -11.48 -8.69 12.99
CA VAL A 171 -12.40 -8.37 14.08
C VAL A 171 -13.60 -7.55 13.60
N GLY A 172 -13.38 -6.65 12.65
CA GLY A 172 -14.47 -5.95 11.98
C GLY A 172 -15.42 -6.91 11.27
N ALA A 173 -14.89 -7.87 10.49
CA ALA A 173 -15.67 -8.89 9.80
C ALA A 173 -16.39 -9.84 10.78
N LEU A 174 -15.78 -10.18 11.91
CA LEU A 174 -16.42 -10.98 12.95
C LEU A 174 -17.66 -10.28 13.51
N LEU A 175 -17.57 -9.00 13.87
CA LEU A 175 -18.72 -8.27 14.43
C LEU A 175 -19.79 -7.99 13.37
N ALA A 176 -19.39 -7.62 12.15
CA ALA A 176 -20.32 -7.43 11.05
C ALA A 176 -21.05 -8.74 10.71
N GLY A 177 -20.30 -9.84 10.63
CA GLY A 177 -20.85 -11.17 10.36
C GLY A 177 -21.76 -11.64 11.47
N TRP A 178 -21.37 -11.46 12.73
CA TRP A 178 -22.21 -11.83 13.88
C TRP A 178 -23.57 -11.12 13.85
N VAL A 179 -23.59 -9.81 13.58
CA VAL A 179 -24.83 -9.07 13.35
C VAL A 179 -25.58 -9.65 12.15
N GLY A 180 -24.88 -9.92 11.05
CA GLY A 180 -25.46 -10.35 9.79
C GLY A 180 -26.07 -11.76 9.77
N PHE A 181 -25.73 -12.65 10.72
CA PHE A 181 -26.33 -13.99 10.82
C PHE A 181 -27.10 -14.23 12.12
N THR A 182 -27.09 -13.30 13.08
CA THR A 182 -27.77 -13.47 14.37
C THR A 182 -29.06 -12.67 14.45
N LEU A 183 -29.11 -11.51 13.80
CA LEU A 183 -30.26 -10.62 13.85
C LEU A 183 -31.12 -10.83 12.59
N ASP A 184 -32.44 -10.83 12.81
CA ASP A 184 -33.45 -10.88 11.73
C ASP A 184 -34.11 -9.51 11.62
N LEU A 185 -33.56 -8.64 10.76
CA LEU A 185 -33.99 -7.27 10.59
C LEU A 185 -34.34 -6.98 9.13
N PRO A 186 -35.20 -5.96 8.88
CA PRO A 186 -35.49 -5.52 7.53
C PRO A 186 -34.23 -5.11 6.76
N ALA A 187 -34.21 -5.39 5.45
CA ALA A 187 -33.14 -4.97 4.55
C ALA A 187 -32.90 -3.45 4.66
N GLY A 188 -31.67 -3.05 4.58
CA GLY A 188 -31.24 -1.65 4.77
C GLY A 188 -30.86 -1.35 6.23
N ILE A 189 -31.74 -1.54 7.18
CA ILE A 189 -31.40 -1.37 8.61
C ILE A 189 -30.39 -2.43 9.03
N HIS A 190 -30.60 -3.68 8.64
CA HIS A 190 -29.70 -4.79 8.90
C HIS A 190 -28.31 -4.55 8.31
N LEU A 191 -28.25 -4.14 7.04
CA LEU A 191 -26.99 -3.81 6.38
C LEU A 191 -26.23 -2.66 7.08
N ILE A 192 -26.94 -1.57 7.42
CA ILE A 192 -26.33 -0.43 8.13
C ILE A 192 -25.80 -0.87 9.49
N LEU A 193 -26.56 -1.66 10.23
CA LEU A 193 -26.16 -2.15 11.55
C LEU A 193 -24.93 -3.06 11.46
N ALA A 194 -24.89 -3.95 10.46
CA ALA A 194 -23.72 -4.81 10.19
C ALA A 194 -22.48 -3.97 9.82
N MET A 195 -22.65 -2.93 8.99
CA MET A 195 -21.57 -2.00 8.65
C MET A 195 -21.03 -1.26 9.88
N VAL A 196 -21.92 -0.72 10.70
CA VAL A 196 -21.56 -0.01 11.94
C VAL A 196 -20.85 -0.96 12.91
N ALA A 197 -21.33 -2.19 13.07
CA ALA A 197 -20.69 -3.20 13.90
C ALA A 197 -19.28 -3.52 13.38
N GLY A 198 -19.08 -3.63 12.06
CA GLY A 198 -17.78 -3.82 11.45
C GLY A 198 -16.81 -2.66 11.71
N ILE A 199 -17.29 -1.43 11.57
CA ILE A 199 -16.52 -0.21 11.86
C ILE A 199 -16.11 -0.18 13.34
N ILE A 200 -17.03 -0.45 14.25
CA ILE A 200 -16.75 -0.49 15.68
C ILE A 200 -15.72 -1.58 16.00
N GLY A 201 -15.88 -2.79 15.44
CA GLY A 201 -14.95 -3.90 15.64
C GLY A 201 -13.53 -3.57 15.21
N GLY A 202 -13.37 -3.03 14.00
CA GLY A 202 -12.09 -2.59 13.48
C GLY A 202 -11.47 -1.45 14.29
N ALA A 203 -12.29 -0.46 14.69
CA ALA A 203 -11.87 0.68 15.49
C ALA A 203 -11.42 0.28 16.90
N LEU A 204 -12.17 -0.60 17.58
CA LEU A 204 -11.82 -1.12 18.90
C LEU A 204 -10.50 -1.89 18.83
N TRP A 205 -10.34 -2.75 17.82
CA TRP A 205 -9.11 -3.53 17.68
C TRP A 205 -7.89 -2.66 17.40
N GLY A 206 -8.01 -1.71 16.48
CA GLY A 206 -6.94 -0.74 16.21
C GLY A 206 -6.68 0.19 17.40
N GLY A 207 -7.73 0.54 18.16
CA GLY A 207 -7.66 1.34 19.37
C GLY A 207 -6.78 0.73 20.45
N ILE A 208 -6.70 -0.62 20.55
CA ILE A 208 -5.80 -1.30 21.49
C ILE A 208 -4.35 -0.88 21.26
N ALA A 209 -3.87 -0.93 20.02
CA ALA A 209 -2.51 -0.52 19.67
C ALA A 209 -2.28 0.97 19.94
N GLY A 210 -3.27 1.82 19.61
CA GLY A 210 -3.21 3.26 19.86
C GLY A 210 -3.11 3.59 21.35
N VAL A 211 -3.91 2.95 22.20
CA VAL A 211 -3.89 3.15 23.65
C VAL A 211 -2.57 2.65 24.27
N LEU A 212 -2.07 1.49 23.82
CA LEU A 212 -0.79 0.96 24.30
C LEU A 212 0.38 1.89 23.95
N LYS A 213 0.38 2.46 22.72
CA LYS A 213 1.38 3.45 22.32
C LYS A 213 1.26 4.71 23.17
N ALA A 214 0.05 5.27 23.32
CA ALA A 214 -0.14 6.54 24.01
C ALA A 214 0.14 6.47 25.52
N ARG A 215 -0.22 5.35 26.19
CA ARG A 215 -0.11 5.23 27.65
C ARG A 215 1.16 4.53 28.13
N ARG A 216 1.72 3.64 27.34
CA ARG A 216 2.86 2.79 27.72
C ARG A 216 4.09 2.98 26.85
N GLY A 217 4.02 3.83 25.80
CA GLY A 217 5.11 4.00 24.85
C GLY A 217 5.46 2.72 24.08
N ALA A 218 4.52 1.78 23.97
CA ALA A 218 4.75 0.51 23.30
C ALA A 218 5.05 0.75 21.80
N HIS A 219 5.96 -0.07 21.26
CA HIS A 219 6.33 0.02 19.85
C HIS A 219 5.16 -0.47 18.97
N GLU A 220 4.54 0.44 18.21
CA GLU A 220 3.31 0.16 17.46
C GLU A 220 3.43 -0.98 16.46
N VAL A 221 4.58 -1.10 15.80
CA VAL A 221 4.84 -2.16 14.80
C VAL A 221 4.75 -3.54 15.45
N ILE A 222 5.39 -3.72 16.60
CA ILE A 222 5.39 -5.00 17.31
C ILE A 222 3.99 -5.34 17.82
N VAL A 223 3.31 -4.36 18.44
CA VAL A 223 1.96 -4.55 18.98
C VAL A 223 0.97 -4.88 17.87
N THR A 224 1.01 -4.18 16.74
CA THR A 224 0.06 -4.40 15.64
C THR A 224 0.28 -5.74 14.94
N ILE A 225 1.53 -6.20 14.80
CA ILE A 225 1.83 -7.54 14.27
C ILE A 225 1.31 -8.62 15.23
N MET A 226 1.54 -8.47 16.54
CA MET A 226 1.03 -9.44 17.52
C MET A 226 -0.50 -9.47 17.54
N LEU A 227 -1.16 -8.31 17.43
CA LEU A 227 -2.62 -8.23 17.35
C LEU A 227 -3.19 -8.91 16.10
N ASN A 228 -2.47 -8.95 14.98
CA ASN A 228 -2.90 -9.71 13.80
C ASN A 228 -2.99 -11.21 14.11
N TYR A 229 -1.96 -11.78 14.76
CA TYR A 229 -1.97 -13.19 15.15
C TYR A 229 -3.05 -13.48 16.21
N ILE A 230 -3.21 -12.60 17.20
CA ILE A 230 -4.27 -12.75 18.20
C ILE A 230 -5.65 -12.73 17.54
N ALA A 231 -5.90 -11.82 16.59
CA ALA A 231 -7.15 -11.77 15.84
C ALA A 231 -7.40 -13.05 15.03
N LEU A 232 -6.35 -13.59 14.39
CA LEU A 232 -6.44 -14.82 13.61
C LEU A 232 -6.81 -16.03 14.51
N TYR A 233 -6.11 -16.22 15.62
CA TYR A 233 -6.42 -17.32 16.52
C TYR A 233 -7.76 -17.13 17.24
N PHE A 234 -8.16 -15.89 17.53
CA PHE A 234 -9.46 -15.57 18.07
C PHE A 234 -10.58 -15.90 17.07
N LEU A 235 -10.41 -15.57 15.78
CA LEU A 235 -11.32 -16.00 14.72
C LEU A 235 -11.46 -17.53 14.67
N LEU A 236 -10.33 -18.25 14.63
CA LEU A 236 -10.33 -19.72 14.57
C LEU A 236 -11.05 -20.32 15.79
N TYR A 237 -10.81 -19.78 16.98
CA TYR A 237 -11.50 -20.19 18.20
C TYR A 237 -13.01 -19.96 18.11
N LEU A 238 -13.44 -18.77 17.69
CA LEU A 238 -14.86 -18.45 17.57
C LEU A 238 -15.57 -19.33 16.55
N LEU A 239 -14.92 -19.65 15.43
CA LEU A 239 -15.51 -20.52 14.39
C LEU A 239 -15.71 -21.99 14.85
N THR A 240 -15.12 -22.38 15.97
CA THR A 240 -15.38 -23.68 16.63
C THR A 240 -16.35 -23.60 17.81
N THR A 241 -16.84 -22.38 18.11
CA THR A 241 -17.69 -22.12 19.28
C THR A 241 -19.17 -22.08 18.87
N PRO A 242 -20.09 -22.68 19.68
CA PRO A 242 -21.53 -22.57 19.42
C PRO A 242 -21.96 -21.10 19.30
N GLY A 243 -22.77 -20.80 18.29
CA GLY A 243 -23.24 -19.45 17.97
C GLY A 243 -22.42 -18.72 16.90
N PHE A 244 -21.13 -19.07 16.70
CA PHE A 244 -20.33 -18.64 15.57
C PHE A 244 -20.10 -19.74 14.54
N GLN A 245 -20.09 -20.99 14.97
CA GLN A 245 -19.99 -22.12 14.06
C GLN A 245 -21.35 -22.43 13.42
N ARG A 246 -21.33 -22.76 12.13
CA ARG A 246 -22.53 -23.18 11.40
C ARG A 246 -23.10 -24.44 12.02
N PRO A 247 -24.40 -24.45 12.37
CA PRO A 247 -25.04 -25.65 12.93
C PRO A 247 -24.91 -26.86 11.99
N GLY A 248 -24.51 -28.00 12.55
CA GLY A 248 -24.34 -29.25 11.81
C GLY A 248 -23.04 -29.34 10.98
N SER A 249 -22.12 -28.36 11.06
CA SER A 249 -20.82 -28.42 10.39
C SER A 249 -19.73 -28.80 11.38
N ASN A 250 -18.84 -29.73 10.99
CA ASN A 250 -17.61 -30.02 11.73
C ASN A 250 -16.43 -29.12 11.31
N ASN A 251 -16.58 -28.36 10.25
CA ASN A 251 -15.58 -27.41 9.78
C ASN A 251 -15.71 -26.06 10.50
N PRO A 252 -14.61 -25.32 10.72
CA PRO A 252 -14.62 -24.00 11.34
C PRO A 252 -15.11 -22.94 10.35
N ILE A 253 -16.41 -22.95 10.06
CA ILE A 253 -17.10 -22.00 9.15
C ILE A 253 -18.28 -21.36 9.86
N SER A 254 -18.53 -20.07 9.59
CA SER A 254 -19.67 -19.33 10.09
C SER A 254 -20.98 -19.75 9.43
N PRO A 255 -22.13 -19.43 10.02
CA PRO A 255 -23.41 -19.40 9.30
C PRO A 255 -23.34 -18.46 8.11
N ASN A 256 -24.25 -18.63 7.15
CA ASN A 256 -24.39 -17.67 6.05
C ASN A 256 -24.97 -16.37 6.59
N ILE A 257 -24.50 -15.26 6.06
CA ILE A 257 -25.08 -13.93 6.33
C ILE A 257 -26.44 -13.85 5.64
N ASP A 258 -27.43 -13.30 6.32
CA ASP A 258 -28.74 -13.06 5.75
C ASP A 258 -28.66 -12.10 4.55
N SER A 259 -29.50 -12.35 3.55
CA SER A 259 -29.57 -11.52 2.36
C SER A 259 -29.96 -10.06 2.67
N SER A 260 -30.66 -9.82 3.78
CA SER A 260 -30.99 -8.48 4.29
C SER A 260 -29.79 -7.69 4.79
N ALA A 261 -28.71 -8.37 5.23
CA ALA A 261 -27.44 -7.77 5.66
C ALA A 261 -26.39 -7.71 4.56
N ALA A 262 -26.67 -8.31 3.38
CA ALA A 262 -25.76 -8.31 2.25
C ALA A 262 -25.94 -7.05 1.39
N TYR A 263 -24.84 -6.58 0.77
CA TYR A 263 -24.92 -5.49 -0.20
C TYR A 263 -25.72 -5.95 -1.44
N PRO A 264 -26.66 -5.13 -1.94
CA PRO A 264 -27.34 -5.39 -3.20
C PRO A 264 -26.32 -5.48 -4.35
N LEU A 265 -26.60 -6.33 -5.33
CA LEU A 265 -25.80 -6.46 -6.55
C LEU A 265 -26.14 -5.33 -7.53
N ILE A 266 -25.12 -4.76 -8.21
CA ILE A 266 -25.31 -3.63 -9.13
C ILE A 266 -25.92 -4.10 -10.45
N PHE A 267 -25.45 -5.24 -10.98
CA PHE A 267 -25.86 -5.77 -12.30
C PHE A 267 -26.77 -7.02 -12.22
N GLY A 268 -27.40 -7.24 -11.06
CA GLY A 268 -28.26 -8.43 -10.84
C GLY A 268 -27.47 -9.70 -10.53
N SER A 269 -28.19 -10.83 -10.44
CA SER A 269 -27.67 -12.11 -9.91
C SER A 269 -26.59 -12.79 -10.75
N GLY A 270 -26.34 -12.31 -11.97
CA GLY A 270 -25.28 -12.83 -12.84
C GLY A 270 -23.88 -12.27 -12.53
N PHE A 271 -23.78 -11.25 -11.72
CA PHE A 271 -22.53 -10.56 -11.39
C PHE A 271 -22.35 -10.47 -9.87
N ARG A 272 -21.12 -10.56 -9.40
CA ARG A 272 -20.82 -10.44 -7.96
C ARG A 272 -20.57 -8.99 -7.51
N LEU A 273 -20.45 -8.05 -8.45
CA LEU A 273 -20.20 -6.65 -8.12
C LEU A 273 -21.40 -6.05 -7.35
N HIS A 274 -21.13 -5.63 -6.14
CA HIS A 274 -22.13 -5.11 -5.19
C HIS A 274 -21.88 -3.63 -4.85
N TYR A 275 -22.91 -2.97 -4.28
CA TYR A 275 -22.82 -1.55 -3.89
C TYR A 275 -21.71 -1.24 -2.88
N GLY A 276 -21.09 -2.24 -2.25
CA GLY A 276 -19.88 -2.05 -1.45
C GLY A 276 -18.72 -1.41 -2.22
N PHE A 277 -18.62 -1.63 -3.54
CA PHE A 277 -17.65 -0.93 -4.37
C PHE A 277 -17.92 0.58 -4.44
N VAL A 278 -19.19 0.98 -4.54
CA VAL A 278 -19.58 2.41 -4.49
C VAL A 278 -19.23 3.03 -3.15
N VAL A 279 -19.45 2.28 -2.06
CA VAL A 279 -19.04 2.70 -0.70
C VAL A 279 -17.53 2.89 -0.61
N ALA A 280 -16.74 1.98 -1.21
CA ALA A 280 -15.28 2.12 -1.26
C ALA A 280 -14.85 3.38 -2.03
N LEU A 281 -15.47 3.66 -3.19
CA LEU A 281 -15.20 4.89 -3.94
C LEU A 281 -15.60 6.16 -3.16
N ALA A 282 -16.73 6.13 -2.45
CA ALA A 282 -17.15 7.22 -1.58
C ALA A 282 -16.14 7.44 -0.43
N ALA A 283 -15.60 6.36 0.14
CA ALA A 283 -14.55 6.44 1.15
C ALA A 283 -13.25 7.04 0.57
N VAL A 284 -12.86 6.69 -0.66
CA VAL A 284 -11.72 7.34 -1.36
C VAL A 284 -11.95 8.84 -1.50
N ALA A 285 -13.13 9.25 -1.99
CA ALA A 285 -13.47 10.65 -2.16
C ALA A 285 -13.49 11.40 -0.81
N PHE A 286 -14.02 10.78 0.24
CA PHE A 286 -14.05 11.35 1.59
C PHE A 286 -12.64 11.53 2.16
N VAL A 287 -11.79 10.51 2.07
CA VAL A 287 -10.40 10.58 2.56
C VAL A 287 -9.59 11.61 1.77
N TRP A 288 -9.77 11.65 0.44
CA TRP A 288 -9.13 12.67 -0.39
C TRP A 288 -9.58 14.09 0.02
N TRP A 289 -10.87 14.30 0.25
CA TRP A 289 -11.39 15.58 0.72
C TRP A 289 -10.85 15.94 2.10
N LEU A 290 -10.85 14.99 3.04
CA LEU A 290 -10.32 15.16 4.39
C LEU A 290 -8.86 15.59 4.37
N LEU A 291 -8.03 14.91 3.58
CA LEU A 291 -6.60 15.20 3.49
C LEU A 291 -6.30 16.55 2.83
N ASN A 292 -7.11 16.98 1.86
CA ASN A 292 -6.90 18.27 1.21
C ASN A 292 -7.42 19.46 2.04
N ARG A 293 -8.42 19.25 2.91
CA ARG A 293 -8.98 20.31 3.77
C ARG A 293 -8.27 20.43 5.11
N SER A 294 -7.65 19.37 5.63
CA SER A 294 -7.00 19.38 6.94
C SER A 294 -5.53 19.84 6.90
N THR A 295 -5.02 20.21 5.74
CA THR A 295 -3.64 20.74 5.56
C THR A 295 -3.57 22.26 5.54
N THR A 296 -4.63 22.96 5.92
CA THR A 296 -4.64 24.43 6.10
C THR A 296 -4.54 24.82 7.55
#